data_a04e993736cbbea166b4198af0d3f68d
#
_entry.id   a04e993736cbbea166b4198af0d3f68d
#
_cell.length_a   1.000
_cell.length_b   1.000
_cell.length_c   1.000
_cell.angle_alpha   90.00
_cell.angle_beta   90.00
_cell.angle_gamma   90.00
#
_symmetry.space_group_name_H-M   'P 1'
#
loop_
_entity.id
_entity.type
_entity.pdbx_description
1 polymer ?
#
loop_
_entity_poly.entity_id
_entity_poly.type
_entity_poly.pdbx_seq_one_letter_code
_entity_poly.pdbx_strand_id
1 'polypeptide(L)'
;MEINLVKLTKSFKNVKGKEVSETIAVNNMDLTIASGELIGLLGPSGCGKSTTLYLISGLKAPTSGSIYFNDENITDLAPEKRGIGLVFQNYALYPHLTVYQNVQFPLDNLKVKENEKDLILESEAKRREILSSRGLLPLIQNEKRKEDYTLTSLLRAIAEKFDTSIYMAKEIVSIDPDGENGLERIKEAIKSSEEKSKLETDKLAMKGLTVNESYEILHNGSPREIERSLTKPEKDARIRAVSKLVQIENLLNRKPSELSGGQQQRVAIARALVKRPSVLLLDEPLSNLDARLRIQTREEIRRIQQETGITTIFVTHDQEEAMSICDQIVVMEKGFVRQIGHPQEVYRNPNCLFVAKFLGTPPINVFYGEIKEGGLFIGEEKIMKVPPTISYQKVMVGIRPEGFLMAEEAEGKEKVLTLECTNVLTQGRDLQLYCTSPYSEEGTIKLIVDSDIEAKTGTIKFALRKNKIYVFDSVSGERIEI
;
A
#
# COMPACT_ATOMS: atom_id res chain seq x y z
N MET A 1 2.97 -3.38 10.92
CA MET A 1 1.89 -2.65 11.64
C MET A 1 0.59 -3.39 11.42
N GLU A 2 0.05 -3.98 12.47
CA GLU A 2 -1.28 -4.61 12.45
C GLU A 2 -2.37 -3.54 12.58
N ILE A 3 -3.52 -3.75 11.93
CA ILE A 3 -4.67 -2.84 12.00
C ILE A 3 -5.88 -3.64 12.47
N ASN A 4 -6.52 -3.20 13.56
CA ASN A 4 -7.74 -3.81 14.07
C ASN A 4 -8.89 -2.79 14.08
N LEU A 5 -9.95 -3.11 13.36
CA LEU A 5 -11.22 -2.39 13.37
C LEU A 5 -12.18 -3.16 14.27
N VAL A 6 -12.74 -2.50 15.27
CA VAL A 6 -13.63 -3.15 16.25
C VAL A 6 -14.99 -2.45 16.22
N LYS A 7 -16.03 -3.18 15.75
CA LYS A 7 -17.42 -2.72 15.62
C LYS A 7 -17.53 -1.34 14.97
N LEU A 8 -16.67 -1.10 13.96
CA LEU A 8 -16.56 0.21 13.31
C LEU A 8 -17.84 0.54 12.55
N THR A 9 -18.45 1.67 12.86
CA THR A 9 -19.68 2.12 12.23
C THR A 9 -19.57 3.57 11.78
N LYS A 10 -20.08 3.86 10.58
CA LYS A 10 -20.22 5.22 10.06
C LYS A 10 -21.57 5.43 9.42
N SER A 11 -22.32 6.37 9.96
CA SER A 11 -23.56 6.88 9.38
C SER A 11 -23.42 8.34 8.95
N PHE A 12 -24.18 8.71 7.93
CA PHE A 12 -24.30 10.07 7.43
C PHE A 12 -25.74 10.52 7.53
N LYS A 13 -25.97 11.68 8.13
CA LYS A 13 -27.29 12.31 8.18
C LYS A 13 -27.50 13.16 6.92
N ASN A 14 -28.49 12.82 6.14
CA ASN A 14 -28.94 13.58 4.99
C ASN A 14 -30.17 14.41 5.36
N VAL A 15 -30.03 15.71 5.36
CA VAL A 15 -31.14 16.64 5.65
C VAL A 15 -31.66 17.19 4.32
N LYS A 16 -32.87 16.78 3.90
CA LYS A 16 -33.58 17.37 2.75
C LYS A 16 -34.82 18.07 3.27
N GLY A 17 -34.73 19.39 3.45
CA GLY A 17 -35.83 20.18 4.03
C GLY A 17 -36.11 19.79 5.48
N LYS A 18 -37.32 19.27 5.75
CA LYS A 18 -37.72 18.78 7.10
C LYS A 18 -37.48 17.30 7.31
N GLU A 19 -37.11 16.55 6.25
CA GLU A 19 -36.83 15.12 6.36
C GLU A 19 -35.35 14.88 6.67
N VAL A 20 -35.10 14.12 7.74
CA VAL A 20 -33.77 13.65 8.12
C VAL A 20 -33.73 12.17 7.83
N SER A 21 -32.93 11.77 6.85
CA SER A 21 -32.62 10.35 6.58
C SER A 21 -31.21 10.03 7.02
N GLU A 22 -30.98 8.81 7.51
CA GLU A 22 -29.66 8.33 7.88
C GLU A 22 -29.22 7.24 6.91
N THR A 23 -28.02 7.39 6.36
CA THR A 23 -27.41 6.39 5.49
C THR A 23 -26.21 5.79 6.20
N ILE A 24 -26.25 4.49 6.47
CA ILE A 24 -25.13 3.75 7.08
C ILE A 24 -24.18 3.33 5.98
N ALA A 25 -22.98 3.86 5.99
CA ALA A 25 -21.95 3.57 4.99
C ALA A 25 -21.00 2.44 5.42
N VAL A 26 -20.79 2.28 6.73
CA VAL A 26 -20.04 1.16 7.34
C VAL A 26 -20.84 0.73 8.56
N ASN A 27 -21.12 -0.55 8.68
CA ASN A 27 -22.01 -1.08 9.71
C ASN A 27 -21.32 -2.19 10.51
N ASN A 28 -21.01 -1.89 11.77
CA ASN A 28 -20.47 -2.82 12.75
C ASN A 28 -19.34 -3.71 12.19
N MET A 29 -18.37 -3.07 11.52
CA MET A 29 -17.28 -3.77 10.86
C MET A 29 -16.23 -4.23 11.88
N ASP A 30 -15.99 -5.52 11.92
CA ASP A 30 -14.85 -6.15 12.58
C ASP A 30 -13.88 -6.64 11.50
N LEU A 31 -12.62 -6.18 11.53
CA LEU A 31 -11.61 -6.54 10.55
C LEU A 31 -10.22 -6.44 11.17
N THR A 32 -9.44 -7.51 11.05
CA THR A 32 -8.03 -7.54 11.40
C THR A 32 -7.18 -7.66 10.13
N ILE A 33 -6.18 -6.80 10.00
CA ILE A 33 -5.21 -6.79 8.90
C ILE A 33 -3.84 -7.04 9.50
N ALA A 34 -3.21 -8.14 9.14
CA ALA A 34 -1.89 -8.49 9.67
C ALA A 34 -0.79 -7.55 9.17
N SER A 35 0.28 -7.46 9.96
CA SER A 35 1.43 -6.62 9.60
C SER A 35 2.07 -7.08 8.30
N GLY A 36 2.28 -6.14 7.38
CA GLY A 36 2.93 -6.40 6.09
C GLY A 36 2.03 -7.03 5.03
N GLU A 37 0.73 -7.21 5.28
CA GLU A 37 -0.22 -7.69 4.28
C GLU A 37 -0.70 -6.58 3.34
N LEU A 38 -1.04 -6.97 2.11
CA LEU A 38 -1.80 -6.17 1.16
C LEU A 38 -3.22 -6.70 1.10
N ILE A 39 -4.16 -5.94 1.67
CA ILE A 39 -5.57 -6.30 1.70
C ILE A 39 -6.39 -5.47 0.72
N GLY A 40 -7.27 -6.11 -0.07
CA GLY A 40 -8.17 -5.48 -1.00
C GLY A 40 -9.56 -5.25 -0.41
N LEU A 41 -10.05 -4.01 -0.34
CA LEU A 41 -11.47 -3.74 -0.08
C LEU A 41 -12.21 -3.71 -1.41
N LEU A 42 -13.13 -4.66 -1.60
CA LEU A 42 -13.78 -4.95 -2.85
C LEU A 42 -15.31 -4.93 -2.71
N GLY A 43 -16.02 -4.43 -3.72
CA GLY A 43 -17.48 -4.36 -3.71
C GLY A 43 -18.02 -3.29 -4.66
N PRO A 44 -19.34 -3.23 -4.88
CA PRO A 44 -19.97 -2.26 -5.77
C PRO A 44 -19.79 -0.81 -5.27
N SER A 45 -20.04 0.14 -6.17
CA SER A 45 -19.99 1.57 -5.80
C SER A 45 -20.95 1.88 -4.66
N GLY A 46 -20.49 2.66 -3.69
CA GLY A 46 -21.30 3.05 -2.53
C GLY A 46 -21.39 2.01 -1.40
N CYS A 47 -20.71 0.86 -1.47
CA CYS A 47 -20.74 -0.16 -0.42
C CYS A 47 -19.90 0.16 0.84
N GLY A 48 -19.18 1.31 0.87
CA GLY A 48 -18.46 1.74 2.07
C GLY A 48 -16.92 1.68 2.02
N LYS A 49 -16.28 1.18 0.94
CA LYS A 49 -14.82 1.00 0.80
C LYS A 49 -14.01 2.26 1.12
N SER A 50 -14.18 3.33 0.33
CA SER A 50 -13.47 4.59 0.55
C SER A 50 -13.82 5.24 1.88
N THR A 51 -15.07 5.02 2.38
CA THR A 51 -15.45 5.48 3.72
C THR A 51 -14.63 4.77 4.79
N THR A 52 -14.47 3.45 4.71
CA THR A 52 -13.62 2.67 5.62
C THR A 52 -12.17 3.17 5.57
N LEU A 53 -11.62 3.37 4.36
CA LEU A 53 -10.28 3.91 4.19
C LEU A 53 -10.13 5.30 4.82
N TYR A 54 -11.11 6.20 4.68
CA TYR A 54 -11.09 7.54 5.29
C TYR A 54 -11.29 7.53 6.81
N LEU A 55 -11.96 6.52 7.36
CA LEU A 55 -12.01 6.31 8.82
C LEU A 55 -10.64 5.90 9.36
N ILE A 56 -9.97 4.95 8.70
CA ILE A 56 -8.61 4.49 9.07
C ILE A 56 -7.62 5.64 8.96
N SER A 57 -7.71 6.46 7.90
CA SER A 57 -6.82 7.62 7.71
C SER A 57 -7.06 8.78 8.69
N GLY A 58 -8.20 8.78 9.40
CA GLY A 58 -8.60 9.89 10.28
C GLY A 58 -9.20 11.09 9.56
N LEU A 59 -9.38 11.04 8.24
CA LEU A 59 -10.08 12.08 7.47
C LEU A 59 -11.58 12.13 7.78
N LYS A 60 -12.13 11.03 8.31
CA LYS A 60 -13.49 10.96 8.84
C LYS A 60 -13.47 10.32 10.22
N ALA A 61 -14.25 10.87 11.15
CA ALA A 61 -14.45 10.25 12.45
C ALA A 61 -15.54 9.16 12.35
N PRO A 62 -15.40 8.02 13.04
CA PRO A 62 -16.47 7.03 13.13
C PRO A 62 -17.67 7.56 13.90
N THR A 63 -18.84 6.95 13.69
CA THR A 63 -20.03 7.19 14.52
C THR A 63 -19.96 6.38 15.80
N SER A 64 -19.40 5.17 15.73
CA SER A 64 -19.08 4.29 16.87
C SER A 64 -18.02 3.27 16.47
N GLY A 65 -17.50 2.54 17.46
CA GLY A 65 -16.42 1.57 17.28
C GLY A 65 -15.05 2.21 17.39
N SER A 66 -14.01 1.40 17.25
CA SER A 66 -12.62 1.80 17.51
C SER A 66 -11.66 1.27 16.44
N ILE A 67 -10.56 2.00 16.26
CA ILE A 67 -9.47 1.67 15.33
C ILE A 67 -8.18 1.56 16.12
N TYR A 68 -7.48 0.44 15.97
CA TYR A 68 -6.20 0.17 16.64
C TYR A 68 -5.10 -0.05 15.61
N PHE A 69 -3.92 0.48 15.91
CA PHE A 69 -2.67 0.12 15.25
C PHE A 69 -1.81 -0.63 16.27
N ASN A 70 -1.56 -1.92 16.03
CA ASN A 70 -1.15 -2.87 17.04
C ASN A 70 -2.09 -2.75 18.27
N ASP A 71 -1.55 -2.45 19.48
CA ASP A 71 -2.32 -2.27 20.71
C ASP A 71 -2.74 -0.81 20.97
N GLU A 72 -2.34 0.13 20.13
CA GLU A 72 -2.63 1.56 20.32
C GLU A 72 -3.97 1.94 19.70
N ASN A 73 -4.87 2.51 20.50
CA ASN A 73 -6.12 3.08 20.01
C ASN A 73 -5.86 4.43 19.34
N ILE A 74 -6.07 4.49 18.03
CA ILE A 74 -5.84 5.69 17.21
C ILE A 74 -7.13 6.37 16.76
N THR A 75 -8.28 5.97 17.28
CA THR A 75 -9.60 6.42 16.82
C THR A 75 -9.72 7.93 16.76
N ASP A 76 -9.25 8.62 17.82
CA ASP A 76 -9.33 10.07 17.96
C ASP A 76 -8.06 10.81 17.52
N LEU A 77 -7.04 10.09 17.04
CA LEU A 77 -5.82 10.74 16.55
C LEU A 77 -6.07 11.47 15.22
N ALA A 78 -5.55 12.68 15.11
CA ALA A 78 -5.55 13.43 13.87
C ALA A 78 -4.75 12.70 12.77
N PRO A 79 -5.12 12.87 11.48
CA PRO A 79 -4.50 12.14 10.36
C PRO A 79 -2.98 12.22 10.31
N GLU A 80 -2.41 13.38 10.58
CA GLU A 80 -0.96 13.62 10.57
C GLU A 80 -0.19 12.84 11.65
N LYS A 81 -0.88 12.39 12.71
CA LYS A 81 -0.29 11.64 13.83
C LYS A 81 -0.42 10.12 13.67
N ARG A 82 -1.18 9.64 12.69
CA ARG A 82 -1.43 8.20 12.47
C ARG A 82 -0.30 7.47 11.74
N GLY A 83 0.73 8.18 11.25
CA GLY A 83 1.85 7.56 10.53
C GLY A 83 1.46 6.87 9.23
N ILE A 84 0.48 7.41 8.50
CA ILE A 84 -0.12 6.83 7.29
C ILE A 84 0.36 7.56 6.04
N GLY A 85 0.58 6.82 4.96
CA GLY A 85 0.65 7.32 3.59
C GLY A 85 -0.68 7.11 2.89
N LEU A 86 -1.23 8.15 2.24
CA LEU A 86 -2.50 8.08 1.52
C LEU A 86 -2.33 8.53 0.08
N VAL A 87 -2.82 7.71 -0.85
CA VAL A 87 -2.94 8.00 -2.28
C VAL A 87 -4.41 8.10 -2.64
N PHE A 88 -4.84 9.26 -3.12
CA PHE A 88 -6.21 9.52 -3.57
C PHE A 88 -6.44 9.05 -5.00
N GLN A 89 -7.68 8.80 -5.37
CA GLN A 89 -8.12 8.37 -6.69
C GLN A 89 -7.63 9.30 -7.83
N ASN A 90 -7.61 10.62 -7.60
CA ASN A 90 -7.12 11.63 -8.55
C ASN A 90 -5.63 11.99 -8.35
N TYR A 91 -4.88 11.17 -7.60
CA TYR A 91 -3.48 11.36 -7.23
C TYR A 91 -3.20 12.63 -6.40
N ALA A 92 -4.05 13.64 -6.47
CA ALA A 92 -3.95 14.93 -5.76
C ALA A 92 -2.57 15.59 -5.84
N LEU A 93 -1.88 15.50 -6.99
CA LEU A 93 -0.59 16.16 -7.20
C LEU A 93 -0.78 17.67 -7.34
N TYR A 94 0.19 18.42 -6.84
CA TYR A 94 0.25 19.87 -7.00
C TYR A 94 0.74 20.20 -8.43
N PRO A 95 -0.12 20.71 -9.34
CA PRO A 95 0.21 20.81 -10.75
C PRO A 95 1.29 21.85 -11.07
N HIS A 96 1.46 22.85 -10.22
CA HIS A 96 2.46 23.91 -10.36
C HIS A 96 3.86 23.53 -9.83
N LEU A 97 3.96 22.48 -9.01
CA LEU A 97 5.20 21.98 -8.44
C LEU A 97 5.82 20.90 -9.35
N THR A 98 7.15 20.79 -9.35
CA THR A 98 7.86 19.68 -9.98
C THR A 98 7.61 18.38 -9.23
N VAL A 99 7.98 17.23 -9.82
CA VAL A 99 7.95 15.92 -9.15
C VAL A 99 8.77 15.95 -7.86
N TYR A 100 9.99 16.50 -7.91
CA TYR A 100 10.83 16.66 -6.72
C TYR A 100 10.10 17.42 -5.61
N GLN A 101 9.51 18.57 -5.93
CA GLN A 101 8.78 19.40 -4.96
C GLN A 101 7.50 18.73 -4.42
N ASN A 102 6.78 17.97 -5.28
CA ASN A 102 5.63 17.18 -4.84
C ASN A 102 6.03 16.13 -3.79
N VAL A 103 7.16 15.43 -4.01
CA VAL A 103 7.68 14.43 -3.07
C VAL A 103 8.29 15.07 -1.83
N GLN A 104 8.91 16.26 -1.96
CA GLN A 104 9.48 17.00 -0.83
C GLN A 104 8.42 17.54 0.13
N PHE A 105 7.27 17.98 -0.38
CA PHE A 105 6.24 18.71 0.37
C PHE A 105 5.89 18.09 1.73
N PRO A 106 5.66 16.78 1.86
CA PRO A 106 5.39 16.16 3.16
C PRO A 106 6.55 16.24 4.16
N LEU A 107 7.78 16.43 3.70
CA LEU A 107 8.98 16.53 4.56
C LEU A 107 9.19 17.92 5.16
N ASP A 108 8.55 18.95 4.60
CA ASP A 108 8.82 20.34 5.03
C ASP A 108 8.37 20.61 6.47
N ASN A 109 7.30 19.94 6.91
CA ASN A 109 6.78 20.03 8.26
C ASN A 109 7.09 18.79 9.12
N LEU A 110 7.89 17.85 8.61
CA LEU A 110 8.25 16.65 9.36
C LEU A 110 9.29 17.02 10.44
N LYS A 111 8.95 16.74 11.70
CA LYS A 111 9.86 16.77 12.82
C LYS A 111 10.44 15.39 13.06
N VAL A 112 11.72 15.31 13.34
CA VAL A 112 12.41 14.10 13.78
C VAL A 112 12.93 14.29 15.18
N LYS A 113 12.82 13.28 16.02
CA LYS A 113 13.43 13.24 17.34
C LYS A 113 14.85 12.72 17.20
N GLU A 114 15.79 13.36 17.85
CA GLU A 114 17.14 12.88 17.98
C GLU A 114 17.72 13.31 19.32
N ASN A 115 18.77 12.64 19.77
CA ASN A 115 19.50 13.04 20.94
C ASN A 115 20.21 14.38 20.66
N GLU A 116 20.02 15.35 21.54
CA GLU A 116 20.68 16.63 21.43
C GLU A 116 22.20 16.46 21.61
N LYS A 117 22.96 16.96 20.64
CA LYS A 117 24.42 16.91 20.68
C LYS A 117 25.00 18.29 20.94
N ASP A 118 26.08 18.34 21.68
CA ASP A 118 26.89 19.55 21.77
C ASP A 118 27.82 19.67 20.57
N LEU A 119 27.36 20.43 19.55
CA LEU A 119 28.09 20.64 18.31
C LEU A 119 29.42 21.36 18.50
N ILE A 120 29.59 22.14 19.59
CA ILE A 120 30.85 22.82 19.89
C ILE A 120 31.89 21.80 20.34
N LEU A 121 31.53 20.94 21.32
CA LEU A 121 32.42 19.89 21.78
C LEU A 121 32.79 18.90 20.70
N GLU A 122 31.81 18.46 19.89
CA GLU A 122 32.05 17.57 18.74
C GLU A 122 32.99 18.23 17.72
N SER A 123 32.75 19.49 17.36
CA SER A 123 33.57 20.24 16.39
C SER A 123 34.99 20.45 16.88
N GLU A 124 35.18 20.87 18.14
CA GLU A 124 36.49 21.09 18.72
C GLU A 124 37.27 19.78 18.91
N ALA A 125 36.60 18.68 19.22
CA ALA A 125 37.21 17.33 19.23
C ALA A 125 37.71 16.92 17.86
N LYS A 126 36.86 17.08 16.83
CA LYS A 126 37.23 16.79 15.45
C LYS A 126 38.40 17.66 14.97
N ARG A 127 38.42 18.93 15.36
CA ARG A 127 39.51 19.82 15.06
C ARG A 127 40.83 19.35 15.68
N ARG A 128 40.83 18.91 16.96
CA ARG A 128 42.03 18.35 17.61
C ARG A 128 42.47 17.06 16.96
N GLU A 129 41.55 16.16 16.60
CA GLU A 129 41.85 14.92 15.84
C GLU A 129 42.62 15.22 14.56
N ILE A 130 42.13 16.17 13.75
CA ILE A 130 42.76 16.53 12.48
C ILE A 130 44.14 17.17 12.71
N LEU A 131 44.23 18.14 13.62
CA LEU A 131 45.50 18.83 13.94
C LEU A 131 46.57 17.92 14.52
N SER A 132 46.18 16.87 15.24
CA SER A 132 47.07 15.86 15.80
C SER A 132 47.40 14.74 14.79
N SER A 133 46.75 14.70 13.64
CA SER A 133 46.97 13.66 12.66
C SER A 133 48.28 13.76 11.94
N ARG A 134 49.06 12.66 11.95
CA ARG A 134 50.31 12.54 11.16
C ARG A 134 50.07 12.69 9.64
N GLY A 135 48.85 12.55 9.18
CA GLY A 135 48.46 12.64 7.76
C GLY A 135 48.18 14.07 7.28
N LEU A 136 48.06 15.07 8.18
CA LEU A 136 47.69 16.43 7.76
C LEU A 136 48.80 17.14 7.00
N LEU A 137 49.99 17.23 7.56
CA LEU A 137 51.12 17.93 6.91
C LEU A 137 51.53 17.33 5.53
N PRO A 138 51.70 16.00 5.43
CA PRO A 138 51.93 15.37 4.13
C PRO A 138 50.84 15.64 3.09
N LEU A 139 49.55 15.65 3.52
CA LEU A 139 48.46 15.99 2.60
C LEU A 139 48.58 17.42 2.06
N ILE A 140 48.77 18.41 2.96
CA ILE A 140 48.91 19.81 2.59
C ILE A 140 50.09 20.01 1.64
N GLN A 141 51.27 19.42 1.95
CA GLN A 141 52.47 19.52 1.13
C GLN A 141 52.28 18.86 -0.24
N ASN A 142 51.62 17.69 -0.29
CA ASN A 142 51.37 17.02 -1.56
C ASN A 142 50.39 17.78 -2.43
N GLU A 143 49.32 18.32 -1.86
CA GLU A 143 48.38 19.14 -2.61
C GLU A 143 49.00 20.43 -3.16
N LYS A 144 49.81 21.13 -2.36
CA LYS A 144 50.52 22.37 -2.77
C LYS A 144 51.57 22.13 -3.90
N ARG A 145 52.03 20.89 -4.10
CA ARG A 145 52.97 20.51 -5.17
C ARG A 145 52.31 20.20 -6.50
N LYS A 146 50.99 20.09 -6.55
CA LYS A 146 50.28 19.81 -7.81
C LYS A 146 50.29 21.02 -8.73
N GLU A 147 50.43 20.79 -10.05
CA GLU A 147 50.43 21.86 -11.06
C GLU A 147 49.12 22.67 -11.08
N ASP A 148 48.00 22.01 -10.78
CA ASP A 148 46.65 22.57 -10.75
C ASP A 148 46.19 23.00 -9.33
N TYR A 149 47.16 23.26 -8.44
CA TYR A 149 46.87 23.66 -7.07
C TYR A 149 45.98 24.90 -6.99
N THR A 150 44.90 24.76 -6.20
CA THR A 150 44.06 25.86 -5.76
C THR A 150 43.74 25.71 -4.27
N LEU A 151 43.45 26.81 -3.59
CA LEU A 151 43.02 26.75 -2.22
C LEU A 151 41.76 25.84 -2.09
N THR A 152 40.86 25.88 -3.08
CA THR A 152 39.65 25.07 -3.09
C THR A 152 39.97 23.58 -3.22
N SER A 153 40.97 23.18 -4.00
CA SER A 153 41.38 21.77 -4.10
C SER A 153 41.95 21.27 -2.77
N LEU A 154 42.78 22.07 -2.10
CA LEU A 154 43.32 21.74 -0.78
C LEU A 154 42.20 21.58 0.28
N LEU A 155 41.25 22.51 0.33
CA LEU A 155 40.15 22.43 1.26
C LEU A 155 39.28 21.15 1.05
N ARG A 156 39.03 20.79 -0.21
CA ARG A 156 38.33 19.55 -0.57
C ARG A 156 39.12 18.32 -0.13
N ALA A 157 40.41 18.27 -0.42
CA ALA A 157 41.28 17.14 -0.06
C ALA A 157 41.31 16.92 1.49
N ILE A 158 41.37 17.99 2.26
CA ILE A 158 41.27 17.91 3.74
C ILE A 158 39.88 17.42 4.16
N ALA A 159 38.83 17.99 3.59
CA ALA A 159 37.46 17.63 3.93
C ALA A 159 37.16 16.15 3.63
N GLU A 160 37.59 15.64 2.49
CA GLU A 160 37.42 14.23 2.09
C GLU A 160 38.26 13.27 2.95
N LYS A 161 39.55 13.58 3.16
CA LYS A 161 40.45 12.71 3.91
C LYS A 161 40.04 12.54 5.38
N PHE A 162 39.56 13.59 6.00
CA PHE A 162 39.22 13.61 7.42
C PHE A 162 37.73 13.55 7.68
N ASP A 163 36.91 13.33 6.68
CA ASP A 163 35.44 13.34 6.77
C ASP A 163 34.93 14.53 7.57
N THR A 164 35.21 15.74 7.07
CA THR A 164 34.87 16.98 7.74
C THR A 164 34.30 18.03 6.78
N SER A 165 33.80 19.15 7.33
CA SER A 165 33.26 20.24 6.53
C SER A 165 34.35 21.07 5.85
N ILE A 166 34.06 21.69 4.70
CA ILE A 166 34.93 22.69 4.06
C ILE A 166 35.23 23.87 5.00
N TYR A 167 34.29 24.20 5.89
CA TYR A 167 34.49 25.25 6.90
C TYR A 167 35.61 24.87 7.90
N MET A 168 35.57 23.65 8.45
CA MET A 168 36.61 23.11 9.32
C MET A 168 37.96 23.02 8.60
N ALA A 169 37.97 22.56 7.34
CA ALA A 169 39.17 22.53 6.53
C ALA A 169 39.78 23.96 6.34
N LYS A 170 38.95 24.98 6.15
CA LYS A 170 39.35 26.38 6.06
C LYS A 170 39.96 26.91 7.38
N GLU A 171 39.34 26.57 8.50
CA GLU A 171 39.89 26.93 9.81
C GLU A 171 41.28 26.30 10.05
N ILE A 172 41.46 25.03 9.67
CA ILE A 172 42.72 24.29 9.79
C ILE A 172 43.81 24.93 8.91
N VAL A 173 43.49 25.22 7.63
CA VAL A 173 44.43 25.85 6.71
C VAL A 173 44.81 27.30 7.19
N SER A 174 43.87 28.01 7.80
CA SER A 174 44.13 29.37 8.35
C SER A 174 45.16 29.41 9.47
N ILE A 175 45.43 28.28 10.15
CA ILE A 175 46.47 28.14 11.15
C ILE A 175 47.85 28.16 10.52
N ASP A 176 47.94 27.92 9.18
CA ASP A 176 49.18 27.81 8.43
C ASP A 176 50.11 26.69 8.98
N PRO A 177 49.62 25.42 8.98
CA PRO A 177 50.29 24.32 9.66
C PRO A 177 51.63 23.89 9.02
N ASP A 178 51.85 24.22 7.78
CA ASP A 178 53.08 23.93 7.01
C ASP A 178 53.99 25.15 6.83
N GLY A 179 53.65 26.29 7.43
CA GLY A 179 54.48 27.51 7.41
C GLY A 179 55.60 27.50 8.40
N GLU A 180 56.34 28.61 8.43
CA GLU A 180 57.40 28.83 9.42
C GLU A 180 56.78 28.80 10.85
N ASN A 181 57.29 27.99 11.79
CA ASN A 181 56.72 27.69 13.08
C ASN A 181 55.35 26.96 13.09
N GLY A 182 54.99 26.26 11.99
CA GLY A 182 53.70 25.56 11.85
C GLY A 182 53.39 24.60 12.98
N LEU A 183 54.41 23.88 13.54
CA LEU A 183 54.18 22.97 14.66
C LEU A 183 53.82 23.72 15.97
N GLU A 184 54.35 24.90 16.24
CA GLU A 184 53.97 25.72 17.40
C GLU A 184 52.56 26.23 17.23
N ARG A 185 52.17 26.71 16.08
CA ARG A 185 50.79 27.14 15.76
C ARG A 185 49.78 26.01 15.90
N ILE A 186 50.14 24.79 15.48
CA ILE A 186 49.30 23.61 15.70
C ILE A 186 49.12 23.37 17.23
N LYS A 187 50.19 23.41 18.02
CA LYS A 187 50.11 23.23 19.48
C LYS A 187 49.24 24.30 20.15
N GLU A 188 49.40 25.56 19.76
CA GLU A 188 48.57 26.65 20.27
C GLU A 188 47.10 26.48 19.87
N ALA A 189 46.81 26.04 18.64
CA ALA A 189 45.46 25.80 18.19
C ALA A 189 44.80 24.62 18.92
N ILE A 190 45.57 23.56 19.23
CA ILE A 190 45.09 22.42 20.06
C ILE A 190 44.78 22.93 21.49
N LYS A 191 45.68 23.68 22.11
CA LYS A 191 45.48 24.25 23.45
C LYS A 191 44.25 25.17 23.51
N SER A 192 44.08 26.05 22.52
CA SER A 192 42.89 26.91 22.43
C SER A 192 41.60 26.09 22.26
N SER A 193 41.64 24.98 21.50
CA SER A 193 40.52 24.06 21.35
C SER A 193 40.18 23.34 22.68
N GLU A 194 41.18 22.97 23.48
CA GLU A 194 40.98 22.34 24.79
C GLU A 194 40.35 23.33 25.78
N GLU A 195 40.82 24.59 25.80
CA GLU A 195 40.27 25.67 26.63
C GLU A 195 38.78 25.94 26.27
N LYS A 196 38.45 25.99 24.99
CA LYS A 196 37.05 26.12 24.53
C LYS A 196 36.20 24.94 24.95
N SER A 197 36.69 23.69 24.77
CA SER A 197 35.98 22.50 25.20
C SER A 197 35.71 22.50 26.70
N LYS A 198 36.69 22.87 27.51
CA LYS A 198 36.53 23.00 28.95
C LYS A 198 35.48 24.05 29.33
N LEU A 199 35.53 25.21 28.70
CA LEU A 199 34.54 26.28 28.96
C LEU A 199 33.12 25.82 28.63
N GLU A 200 32.92 25.08 27.54
CA GLU A 200 31.60 24.56 27.16
C GLU A 200 31.14 23.48 28.13
N THR A 201 32.02 22.56 28.52
CA THR A 201 31.72 21.56 29.55
C THR A 201 31.29 22.20 30.87
N ASP A 202 32.02 23.26 31.34
CA ASP A 202 31.68 24.00 32.55
C ASP A 202 30.31 24.70 32.46
N LYS A 203 29.99 25.27 31.30
CA LYS A 203 28.64 25.86 31.03
C LYS A 203 27.52 24.83 31.10
N LEU A 204 27.74 23.64 30.55
CA LEU A 204 26.75 22.55 30.62
C LEU A 204 26.58 22.07 32.06
N ALA A 205 27.69 21.90 32.80
CA ALA A 205 27.66 21.51 34.23
C ALA A 205 26.89 22.51 35.10
N MET A 206 27.03 23.80 34.83
CA MET A 206 26.25 24.87 35.52
C MET A 206 24.73 24.72 35.27
N LYS A 207 24.32 24.07 34.19
CA LYS A 207 22.91 23.79 33.86
C LYS A 207 22.45 22.41 34.34
N GLY A 208 23.30 21.67 35.08
CA GLY A 208 23.02 20.30 35.51
C GLY A 208 23.04 19.26 34.36
N LEU A 209 23.75 19.59 33.29
CA LEU A 209 23.88 18.74 32.09
C LEU A 209 25.30 18.15 32.01
N THR A 210 25.42 16.96 31.47
CA THR A 210 26.71 16.30 31.17
C THR A 210 26.72 15.87 29.71
N VAL A 211 27.85 15.37 29.20
CA VAL A 211 28.00 14.94 27.82
C VAL A 211 28.66 13.57 27.80
N ASN A 212 28.18 12.66 26.97
CA ASN A 212 28.79 11.36 26.78
C ASN A 212 29.90 11.35 25.69
N GLU A 213 30.51 10.22 25.43
CA GLU A 213 31.58 10.05 24.41
C GLU A 213 31.14 10.37 22.99
N SER A 214 29.85 10.30 22.71
CA SER A 214 29.24 10.64 21.42
C SER A 214 28.77 12.10 21.34
N TYR A 215 29.17 12.94 22.31
CA TYR A 215 28.79 14.35 22.44
C TYR A 215 27.30 14.60 22.66
N GLU A 216 26.53 13.57 23.05
CA GLU A 216 25.11 13.72 23.37
C GLU A 216 24.98 14.38 24.78
N ILE A 217 24.09 15.38 24.86
CA ILE A 217 23.77 16.07 26.10
C ILE A 217 22.88 15.17 26.95
N LEU A 218 23.34 14.91 28.20
CA LEU A 218 22.61 14.10 29.16
C LEU A 218 21.98 14.99 30.24
N HIS A 219 20.74 14.68 30.61
CA HIS A 219 20.07 15.23 31.78
C HIS A 219 19.74 14.07 32.73
N ASN A 220 20.24 14.13 33.95
CA ASN A 220 20.14 13.03 34.94
C ASN A 220 20.57 11.64 34.36
N GLY A 221 21.65 11.62 33.56
CA GLY A 221 22.22 10.42 33.00
C GLY A 221 21.50 9.86 31.75
N SER A 222 20.40 10.49 31.31
CA SER A 222 19.66 10.09 30.11
C SER A 222 19.85 11.11 28.98
N PRO A 223 19.99 10.67 27.70
CA PRO A 223 20.08 11.59 26.57
C PRO A 223 18.87 12.50 26.48
N ARG A 224 19.13 13.78 26.23
CA ARG A 224 18.10 14.80 26.04
C ARG A 224 17.65 14.75 24.59
N GLU A 225 16.38 14.39 24.36
CA GLU A 225 15.78 14.40 23.04
C GLU A 225 15.32 15.81 22.63
N ILE A 226 15.60 16.17 21.39
CA ILE A 226 15.08 17.38 20.74
C ILE A 226 14.29 17.04 19.48
N GLU A 227 13.32 17.86 19.17
CA GLU A 227 12.61 17.78 17.88
C GLU A 227 13.16 18.84 16.92
N ARG A 228 13.67 18.39 15.78
CA ARG A 228 14.14 19.29 14.72
C ARG A 228 13.52 18.96 13.36
N SER A 229 13.54 19.94 12.48
CA SER A 229 13.23 19.72 11.06
C SER A 229 14.39 19.01 10.36
N LEU A 230 14.05 18.25 9.30
CA LEU A 230 15.07 17.66 8.44
C LEU A 230 15.89 18.74 7.73
N THR A 231 17.19 18.51 7.64
CA THR A 231 18.10 19.33 6.84
C THR A 231 17.88 19.12 5.34
N LYS A 232 18.37 20.03 4.50
CA LYS A 232 18.29 19.89 3.04
C LYS A 232 18.90 18.58 2.52
N PRO A 233 20.13 18.18 2.94
CA PRO A 233 20.72 16.90 2.53
C PRO A 233 19.87 15.68 2.95
N GLU A 234 19.33 15.68 4.16
CA GLU A 234 18.47 14.59 4.65
C GLU A 234 17.18 14.46 3.82
N LYS A 235 16.55 15.61 3.49
CA LYS A 235 15.38 15.64 2.59
C LYS A 235 15.75 15.10 1.22
N ASP A 236 16.84 15.55 0.60
CA ASP A 236 17.28 15.10 -0.72
C ASP A 236 17.57 13.59 -0.71
N ALA A 237 18.26 13.09 0.30
CA ALA A 237 18.54 11.66 0.44
C ALA A 237 17.25 10.82 0.51
N ARG A 238 16.24 11.25 1.28
CA ARG A 238 14.94 10.57 1.36
C ARG A 238 14.17 10.62 0.04
N ILE A 239 14.18 11.80 -0.63
CA ILE A 239 13.51 11.97 -1.93
C ILE A 239 14.15 11.05 -2.97
N ARG A 240 15.48 11.00 -3.07
CA ARG A 240 16.18 10.13 -4.03
C ARG A 240 15.94 8.66 -3.73
N ALA A 241 16.00 8.26 -2.46
CA ALA A 241 15.74 6.86 -2.07
C ALA A 241 14.32 6.40 -2.48
N VAL A 242 13.29 7.20 -2.18
CA VAL A 242 11.91 6.83 -2.57
C VAL A 242 11.70 6.94 -4.08
N SER A 243 12.34 7.91 -4.76
CA SER A 243 12.24 8.05 -6.23
C SER A 243 12.87 6.86 -6.96
N LYS A 244 13.94 6.30 -6.41
CA LYS A 244 14.56 5.07 -6.91
C LYS A 244 13.63 3.87 -6.70
N LEU A 245 13.03 3.74 -5.52
CA LEU A 245 12.08 2.67 -5.19
C LEU A 245 10.92 2.62 -6.19
N VAL A 246 10.33 3.77 -6.55
CA VAL A 246 9.20 3.84 -7.48
C VAL A 246 9.62 4.17 -8.93
N GLN A 247 10.92 4.17 -9.25
CA GLN A 247 11.49 4.34 -10.59
C GLN A 247 11.09 5.66 -11.29
N ILE A 248 11.21 6.80 -10.58
CA ILE A 248 10.92 8.15 -11.12
C ILE A 248 12.10 9.11 -11.05
N GLU A 249 13.33 8.63 -10.83
CA GLU A 249 14.53 9.48 -10.67
C GLU A 249 14.75 10.45 -11.84
N ASN A 250 14.52 9.97 -13.06
CA ASN A 250 14.65 10.75 -14.30
C ASN A 250 13.49 11.75 -14.52
N LEU A 251 12.46 11.73 -13.68
CA LEU A 251 11.28 12.59 -13.80
C LEU A 251 11.27 13.73 -12.78
N LEU A 252 12.22 13.79 -11.84
CA LEU A 252 12.23 14.70 -10.70
C LEU A 252 12.06 16.19 -11.06
N ASN A 253 12.58 16.60 -12.24
CA ASN A 253 12.51 17.99 -12.71
C ASN A 253 11.25 18.31 -13.51
N ARG A 254 10.43 17.32 -13.87
CA ARG A 254 9.19 17.49 -14.64
C ARG A 254 8.04 17.97 -13.77
N LYS A 255 7.00 18.53 -14.40
CA LYS A 255 5.72 18.84 -13.76
C LYS A 255 4.72 17.70 -13.99
N PRO A 256 3.67 17.56 -13.15
CA PRO A 256 2.64 16.54 -13.33
C PRO A 256 1.99 16.52 -14.71
N SER A 257 1.79 17.68 -15.34
CA SER A 257 1.22 17.80 -16.69
C SER A 257 2.09 17.19 -17.81
N GLU A 258 3.35 16.92 -17.54
CA GLU A 258 4.34 16.32 -18.48
C GLU A 258 4.46 14.81 -18.29
N LEU A 259 3.62 14.22 -17.44
CA LEU A 259 3.69 12.81 -17.04
C LEU A 259 2.48 12.02 -17.54
N SER A 260 2.72 10.76 -17.91
CA SER A 260 1.62 9.80 -18.12
C SER A 260 0.88 9.49 -16.82
N GLY A 261 -0.34 8.97 -16.88
CA GLY A 261 -1.13 8.60 -15.71
C GLY A 261 -0.39 7.66 -14.75
N GLY A 262 0.27 6.61 -15.26
CA GLY A 262 1.09 5.71 -14.43
C GLY A 262 2.30 6.39 -13.78
N GLN A 263 2.93 7.36 -14.46
CA GLN A 263 3.99 8.16 -13.86
C GLN A 263 3.47 9.09 -12.76
N GLN A 264 2.31 9.73 -12.98
CA GLN A 264 1.67 10.55 -11.94
C GLN A 264 1.33 9.72 -10.69
N GLN A 265 0.84 8.51 -10.89
CA GLN A 265 0.55 7.58 -9.80
C GLN A 265 1.82 7.22 -9.01
N ARG A 266 2.92 6.86 -9.68
CA ARG A 266 4.21 6.58 -9.02
C ARG A 266 4.68 7.79 -8.20
N VAL A 267 4.50 9.00 -8.70
CA VAL A 267 4.80 10.24 -7.95
C VAL A 267 3.91 10.36 -6.71
N ALA A 268 2.62 10.03 -6.80
CA ALA A 268 1.71 10.05 -5.66
C ALA A 268 2.09 9.01 -4.61
N ILE A 269 2.49 7.80 -5.04
CA ILE A 269 3.01 6.75 -4.15
C ILE A 269 4.32 7.22 -3.48
N ALA A 270 5.28 7.79 -4.25
CA ALA A 270 6.52 8.35 -3.69
C ALA A 270 6.23 9.39 -2.61
N ARG A 271 5.30 10.32 -2.88
CA ARG A 271 4.87 11.35 -1.92
C ARG A 271 4.27 10.74 -0.65
N ALA A 272 3.49 9.67 -0.78
CA ALA A 272 2.92 8.98 0.37
C ALA A 272 4.00 8.25 1.20
N LEU A 273 5.01 7.65 0.55
CA LEU A 273 6.05 6.85 1.18
C LEU A 273 7.23 7.64 1.75
N VAL A 274 7.47 8.89 1.29
CA VAL A 274 8.67 9.67 1.66
C VAL A 274 8.83 9.93 3.15
N LYS A 275 7.72 9.97 3.89
CA LYS A 275 7.70 10.08 5.36
C LYS A 275 7.97 8.75 6.07
N ARG A 276 8.14 7.65 5.34
CA ARG A 276 8.28 6.28 5.86
C ARG A 276 7.09 5.88 6.74
N PRO A 277 5.86 5.91 6.20
CA PRO A 277 4.67 5.55 6.97
C PRO A 277 4.69 4.07 7.35
N SER A 278 3.93 3.72 8.39
CA SER A 278 3.71 2.32 8.80
C SER A 278 2.62 1.62 8.01
N VAL A 279 1.70 2.41 7.44
CA VAL A 279 0.53 1.94 6.67
C VAL A 279 0.40 2.76 5.39
N LEU A 280 0.10 2.08 4.28
CA LEU A 280 -0.18 2.69 2.98
C LEU A 280 -1.65 2.46 2.61
N LEU A 281 -2.36 3.54 2.32
CA LEU A 281 -3.75 3.53 1.91
C LEU A 281 -3.86 3.98 0.45
N LEU A 282 -4.50 3.17 -0.40
CA LEU A 282 -4.64 3.41 -1.83
C LEU A 282 -6.14 3.43 -2.19
N ASP A 283 -6.69 4.60 -2.51
CA ASP A 283 -8.10 4.77 -2.88
C ASP A 283 -8.27 4.76 -4.39
N GLU A 284 -8.72 3.64 -4.95
CA GLU A 284 -8.91 3.38 -6.40
C GLU A 284 -7.72 3.86 -7.27
N PRO A 285 -6.49 3.47 -6.95
CA PRO A 285 -5.31 4.09 -7.55
C PRO A 285 -5.15 3.81 -9.05
N LEU A 286 -5.88 2.82 -9.62
CA LEU A 286 -5.74 2.38 -11.00
C LEU A 286 -6.90 2.86 -11.90
N SER A 287 -7.93 3.50 -11.34
CA SER A 287 -9.17 3.85 -12.05
C SER A 287 -8.96 4.79 -13.25
N ASN A 288 -7.94 5.65 -13.22
CA ASN A 288 -7.64 6.64 -14.26
C ASN A 288 -6.61 6.17 -15.29
N LEU A 289 -6.31 4.87 -15.35
CA LEU A 289 -5.31 4.30 -16.26
C LEU A 289 -5.99 3.48 -17.36
N ASP A 290 -5.35 3.45 -18.54
CA ASP A 290 -5.69 2.49 -19.59
C ASP A 290 -5.35 1.05 -19.17
N ALA A 291 -5.92 0.06 -19.86
CA ALA A 291 -5.81 -1.36 -19.50
C ALA A 291 -4.36 -1.86 -19.41
N ARG A 292 -3.46 -1.41 -20.31
CA ARG A 292 -2.06 -1.83 -20.33
C ARG A 292 -1.28 -1.24 -19.16
N LEU A 293 -1.43 0.06 -18.93
CA LEU A 293 -0.79 0.75 -17.80
C LEU A 293 -1.32 0.23 -16.46
N ARG A 294 -2.61 -0.14 -16.40
CA ARG A 294 -3.23 -0.71 -15.20
C ARG A 294 -2.53 -2.02 -14.77
N ILE A 295 -2.27 -2.93 -15.71
CA ILE A 295 -1.56 -4.19 -15.43
C ILE A 295 -0.15 -3.90 -14.90
N GLN A 296 0.63 -3.07 -15.59
CA GLN A 296 1.99 -2.73 -15.18
C GLN A 296 2.04 -2.06 -13.80
N THR A 297 1.14 -1.13 -13.55
CA THR A 297 1.11 -0.38 -12.29
C THR A 297 0.65 -1.24 -11.10
N ARG A 298 -0.24 -2.20 -11.34
CA ARG A 298 -0.67 -3.19 -10.37
C ARG A 298 0.51 -4.04 -9.88
N GLU A 299 1.31 -4.57 -10.80
CA GLU A 299 2.54 -5.32 -10.49
C GLU A 299 3.54 -4.46 -9.71
N GLU A 300 3.67 -3.19 -10.09
CA GLU A 300 4.54 -2.23 -9.42
C GLU A 300 4.10 -1.93 -7.97
N ILE A 301 2.81 -1.76 -7.72
CA ILE A 301 2.26 -1.60 -6.35
C ILE A 301 2.61 -2.83 -5.51
N ARG A 302 2.44 -4.05 -6.06
CA ARG A 302 2.79 -5.27 -5.34
C ARG A 302 4.28 -5.35 -5.05
N ARG A 303 5.14 -5.03 -6.03
CA ARG A 303 6.59 -4.98 -5.86
C ARG A 303 7.00 -4.02 -4.74
N ILE A 304 6.49 -2.78 -4.77
CA ILE A 304 6.78 -1.76 -3.74
C ILE A 304 6.35 -2.25 -2.36
N GLN A 305 5.19 -2.84 -2.25
CA GLN A 305 4.68 -3.38 -0.99
C GLN A 305 5.57 -4.51 -0.46
N GLN A 306 6.01 -5.44 -1.32
CA GLN A 306 6.90 -6.53 -0.95
C GLN A 306 8.31 -6.03 -0.53
N GLU A 307 8.89 -5.08 -1.29
CA GLU A 307 10.19 -4.50 -0.96
C GLU A 307 10.20 -3.71 0.35
N THR A 308 9.08 -3.06 0.66
CA THR A 308 8.97 -2.24 1.88
C THR A 308 8.41 -2.99 3.08
N GLY A 309 7.69 -4.09 2.87
CA GLY A 309 6.96 -4.81 3.93
C GLY A 309 5.85 -3.98 4.59
N ILE A 310 5.38 -2.90 3.93
CA ILE A 310 4.38 -1.99 4.49
C ILE A 310 2.98 -2.60 4.45
N THR A 311 2.24 -2.50 5.54
CA THR A 311 0.82 -2.89 5.57
C THR A 311 0.04 -1.99 4.63
N THR A 312 -0.67 -2.58 3.66
CA THR A 312 -1.31 -1.82 2.58
C THR A 312 -2.79 -2.15 2.48
N ILE A 313 -3.64 -1.11 2.42
CA ILE A 313 -5.06 -1.24 2.11
C ILE A 313 -5.29 -0.68 0.71
N PHE A 314 -5.81 -1.55 -0.16
CA PHE A 314 -6.06 -1.27 -1.56
C PHE A 314 -7.57 -1.28 -1.83
N VAL A 315 -8.14 -0.13 -2.16
CA VAL A 315 -9.56 0.00 -2.53
C VAL A 315 -9.70 -0.08 -4.04
N THR A 316 -10.56 -0.95 -4.51
CA THR A 316 -10.92 -1.04 -5.93
C THR A 316 -12.37 -1.54 -6.10
N HIS A 317 -12.95 -1.27 -7.24
CA HIS A 317 -14.19 -1.90 -7.70
C HIS A 317 -13.91 -2.99 -8.76
N ASP A 318 -12.67 -3.11 -9.22
CA ASP A 318 -12.22 -4.11 -10.18
C ASP A 318 -11.72 -5.37 -9.45
N GLN A 319 -12.43 -6.47 -9.65
CA GLN A 319 -12.09 -7.74 -9.03
C GLN A 319 -10.75 -8.32 -9.52
N GLU A 320 -10.39 -8.11 -10.80
CA GLU A 320 -9.13 -8.61 -11.36
C GLU A 320 -7.93 -7.94 -10.72
N GLU A 321 -8.06 -6.66 -10.39
CA GLU A 321 -7.04 -5.92 -9.64
C GLU A 321 -6.80 -6.57 -8.28
N ALA A 322 -7.86 -6.69 -7.46
CA ALA A 322 -7.75 -7.23 -6.12
C ALA A 322 -7.30 -8.71 -6.12
N MET A 323 -7.89 -9.53 -7.01
CA MET A 323 -7.57 -10.96 -7.07
C MET A 323 -6.13 -11.26 -7.50
N SER A 324 -5.45 -10.33 -8.18
CA SER A 324 -4.10 -10.55 -8.69
C SER A 324 -2.98 -10.15 -7.73
N ILE A 325 -3.18 -9.14 -6.88
CA ILE A 325 -2.10 -8.59 -6.04
C ILE A 325 -2.34 -8.70 -4.54
N CYS A 326 -3.59 -8.84 -4.08
CA CYS A 326 -3.88 -8.85 -2.66
C CYS A 326 -3.59 -10.22 -2.02
N ASP A 327 -3.10 -10.18 -0.78
CA ASP A 327 -2.95 -11.37 0.06
C ASP A 327 -4.32 -11.83 0.57
N GLN A 328 -5.19 -10.87 0.90
CA GLN A 328 -6.57 -11.10 1.28
C GLN A 328 -7.50 -10.09 0.62
N ILE A 329 -8.74 -10.46 0.40
CA ILE A 329 -9.81 -9.57 -0.05
C ILE A 329 -10.94 -9.53 0.98
N VAL A 330 -11.53 -8.34 1.13
CA VAL A 330 -12.73 -8.10 1.93
C VAL A 330 -13.84 -7.72 0.97
N VAL A 331 -14.78 -8.62 0.76
CA VAL A 331 -15.95 -8.36 -0.10
C VAL A 331 -17.02 -7.65 0.72
N MET A 332 -17.38 -6.45 0.29
CA MET A 332 -18.33 -5.58 1.00
C MET A 332 -19.62 -5.38 0.21
N GLU A 333 -20.75 -5.38 0.93
CA GLU A 333 -22.06 -5.05 0.40
C GLU A 333 -22.82 -4.13 1.38
N LYS A 334 -23.26 -2.95 0.91
CA LYS A 334 -24.14 -2.03 1.68
C LYS A 334 -23.64 -1.75 3.12
N GLY A 335 -22.33 -1.58 3.28
CA GLY A 335 -21.70 -1.29 4.56
C GLY A 335 -21.32 -2.53 5.40
N PHE A 336 -21.68 -3.72 4.96
CA PHE A 336 -21.34 -4.97 5.65
C PHE A 336 -20.16 -5.68 4.96
N VAL A 337 -19.36 -6.36 5.76
CA VAL A 337 -18.40 -7.35 5.27
C VAL A 337 -19.16 -8.65 5.04
N ARG A 338 -19.09 -9.16 3.79
CA ARG A 338 -19.74 -10.42 3.43
C ARG A 338 -18.79 -11.60 3.53
N GLN A 339 -17.55 -11.42 3.08
CA GLN A 339 -16.54 -12.47 3.17
C GLN A 339 -15.14 -11.86 3.20
N ILE A 340 -14.24 -12.51 3.94
CA ILE A 340 -12.81 -12.20 3.99
C ILE A 340 -12.04 -13.49 3.70
N GLY A 341 -10.94 -13.38 2.97
CA GLY A 341 -10.04 -14.51 2.75
C GLY A 341 -9.10 -14.31 1.58
N HIS A 342 -8.26 -15.31 1.34
CA HIS A 342 -7.40 -15.33 0.16
C HIS A 342 -8.25 -15.29 -1.13
N PRO A 343 -7.88 -14.49 -2.14
CA PRO A 343 -8.72 -14.27 -3.34
C PRO A 343 -9.26 -15.55 -3.99
N GLN A 344 -8.37 -16.53 -4.19
CA GLN A 344 -8.76 -17.81 -4.82
C GLN A 344 -9.70 -18.65 -3.95
N GLU A 345 -9.58 -18.54 -2.63
CA GLU A 345 -10.46 -19.24 -1.70
C GLU A 345 -11.86 -18.63 -1.72
N VAL A 346 -11.96 -17.30 -1.63
CA VAL A 346 -13.25 -16.58 -1.71
C VAL A 346 -13.96 -16.86 -3.04
N TYR A 347 -13.21 -16.93 -4.15
CA TYR A 347 -13.76 -17.29 -5.46
C TYR A 347 -14.27 -18.74 -5.51
N ARG A 348 -13.50 -19.69 -4.95
CA ARG A 348 -13.85 -21.14 -4.97
C ARG A 348 -14.90 -21.50 -3.94
N ASN A 349 -14.95 -20.79 -2.82
CA ASN A 349 -15.83 -21.08 -1.70
C ASN A 349 -16.61 -19.83 -1.26
N PRO A 350 -17.48 -19.25 -2.16
CA PRO A 350 -18.33 -18.14 -1.77
C PRO A 350 -19.31 -18.57 -0.66
N ASN A 351 -19.42 -17.80 0.42
CA ASN A 351 -20.31 -18.09 1.52
C ASN A 351 -21.75 -17.63 1.29
N CYS A 352 -22.00 -16.79 0.29
CA CYS A 352 -23.33 -16.35 -0.07
C CYS A 352 -23.44 -16.03 -1.58
N LEU A 353 -24.68 -15.97 -2.06
CA LEU A 353 -25.01 -15.70 -3.47
C LEU A 353 -24.45 -14.37 -3.96
N PHE A 354 -24.44 -13.33 -3.09
CA PHE A 354 -23.87 -12.04 -3.45
C PHE A 354 -22.38 -12.17 -3.80
N VAL A 355 -21.58 -12.82 -2.97
CA VAL A 355 -20.13 -13.01 -3.21
C VAL A 355 -19.92 -13.85 -4.48
N ALA A 356 -20.72 -14.91 -4.68
CA ALA A 356 -20.66 -15.74 -5.85
C ALA A 356 -20.92 -14.97 -7.15
N LYS A 357 -21.92 -14.07 -7.15
CA LYS A 357 -22.27 -13.22 -8.30
C LYS A 357 -21.26 -12.10 -8.53
N PHE A 358 -20.74 -11.54 -7.44
CA PHE A 358 -19.84 -10.41 -7.52
C PHE A 358 -18.45 -10.79 -8.05
N LEU A 359 -17.96 -12.01 -7.77
CA LEU A 359 -16.65 -12.48 -8.18
C LEU A 359 -16.73 -13.40 -9.41
N GLY A 360 -15.95 -13.07 -10.42
CA GLY A 360 -15.79 -13.82 -11.67
C GLY A 360 -16.20 -13.01 -12.90
N THR A 361 -15.43 -13.13 -13.99
CA THR A 361 -15.69 -12.53 -15.31
C THR A 361 -15.64 -13.64 -16.35
N PRO A 362 -16.78 -14.06 -16.95
CA PRO A 362 -18.16 -13.68 -16.63
C PRO A 362 -18.62 -14.08 -15.22
N PRO A 363 -19.71 -13.46 -14.69
CA PRO A 363 -20.26 -13.83 -13.39
C PRO A 363 -20.81 -15.26 -13.39
N ILE A 364 -21.06 -15.80 -12.20
CA ILE A 364 -21.69 -17.11 -12.03
C ILE A 364 -23.10 -17.10 -12.63
N ASN A 365 -23.47 -18.18 -13.32
CA ASN A 365 -24.83 -18.35 -13.81
C ASN A 365 -25.73 -18.88 -12.69
N VAL A 366 -26.88 -18.26 -12.50
CA VAL A 366 -27.81 -18.59 -11.40
C VAL A 366 -29.12 -19.13 -11.95
N PHE A 367 -29.56 -20.25 -11.38
CA PHE A 367 -30.79 -20.94 -11.76
C PHE A 367 -31.72 -21.11 -10.56
N TYR A 368 -32.99 -21.08 -10.83
CA TYR A 368 -34.01 -21.52 -9.86
C TYR A 368 -33.98 -23.03 -9.76
N GLY A 369 -33.76 -23.59 -8.58
CA GLY A 369 -33.68 -25.00 -8.34
C GLY A 369 -34.55 -25.46 -7.18
N GLU A 370 -34.72 -26.76 -7.07
CA GLU A 370 -35.44 -27.42 -6.01
C GLU A 370 -34.65 -28.62 -5.47
N ILE A 371 -34.63 -28.77 -4.13
CA ILE A 371 -34.15 -29.99 -3.50
C ILE A 371 -35.39 -30.85 -3.20
N LYS A 372 -35.49 -32.01 -3.85
CA LYS A 372 -36.58 -32.97 -3.64
C LYS A 372 -36.06 -34.39 -3.90
N GLU A 373 -36.68 -35.39 -3.22
CA GLU A 373 -36.37 -36.83 -3.47
C GLU A 373 -34.88 -37.18 -3.38
N GLY A 374 -34.10 -36.54 -2.48
CA GLY A 374 -32.65 -36.75 -2.33
C GLY A 374 -31.84 -36.29 -3.56
N GLY A 375 -32.35 -35.32 -4.30
CA GLY A 375 -31.68 -34.72 -5.45
C GLY A 375 -31.86 -33.21 -5.54
N LEU A 376 -30.90 -32.55 -6.18
CA LEU A 376 -31.00 -31.16 -6.63
C LEU A 376 -31.47 -31.16 -8.08
N PHE A 377 -32.50 -30.36 -8.34
CA PHE A 377 -33.10 -30.26 -9.68
C PHE A 377 -33.09 -28.82 -10.18
N ILE A 378 -32.85 -28.65 -11.47
CA ILE A 378 -33.16 -27.44 -12.25
C ILE A 378 -34.23 -27.80 -13.25
N GLY A 379 -35.46 -27.31 -13.03
CA GLY A 379 -36.62 -27.80 -13.75
C GLY A 379 -36.86 -29.30 -13.49
N GLU A 380 -36.86 -30.12 -14.57
CA GLU A 380 -37.01 -31.58 -14.47
C GLU A 380 -35.67 -32.33 -14.42
N GLU A 381 -34.56 -31.66 -14.70
CA GLU A 381 -33.23 -32.26 -14.76
C GLU A 381 -32.59 -32.40 -13.40
N LYS A 382 -32.21 -33.64 -13.03
CA LYS A 382 -31.48 -33.92 -11.77
C LYS A 382 -30.00 -33.59 -11.92
N ILE A 383 -29.55 -32.55 -11.23
CA ILE A 383 -28.19 -32.03 -11.31
C ILE A 383 -27.22 -32.84 -10.43
N MET A 384 -27.65 -33.19 -9.21
CA MET A 384 -26.80 -33.95 -8.28
C MET A 384 -27.62 -34.63 -7.18
N LYS A 385 -27.03 -35.65 -6.52
CA LYS A 385 -27.58 -36.24 -5.29
C LYS A 385 -27.33 -35.30 -4.12
N VAL A 386 -28.33 -35.21 -3.25
CA VAL A 386 -28.27 -34.38 -2.03
C VAL A 386 -28.42 -35.31 -0.81
N PRO A 387 -27.68 -35.07 0.30
CA PRO A 387 -27.85 -35.84 1.53
C PRO A 387 -29.27 -35.84 2.04
N PRO A 388 -29.77 -36.98 2.58
CA PRO A 388 -31.17 -37.08 3.08
C PRO A 388 -31.48 -36.12 4.24
N THR A 389 -30.46 -35.57 4.87
CA THR A 389 -30.59 -34.59 5.96
C THR A 389 -31.13 -33.24 5.48
N ILE A 390 -31.09 -32.95 4.18
CA ILE A 390 -31.58 -31.72 3.60
C ILE A 390 -32.99 -31.97 3.05
N SER A 391 -34.00 -31.36 3.67
CA SER A 391 -35.40 -31.47 3.30
C SER A 391 -35.73 -30.69 2.04
N TYR A 392 -36.94 -30.91 1.50
CA TYR A 392 -37.45 -30.15 0.33
C TYR A 392 -37.40 -28.64 0.59
N GLN A 393 -36.80 -27.94 -0.35
CA GLN A 393 -36.77 -26.47 -0.36
C GLN A 393 -36.45 -25.92 -1.75
N LYS A 394 -36.92 -24.68 -1.99
CA LYS A 394 -36.49 -23.89 -3.17
C LYS A 394 -35.11 -23.30 -2.90
N VAL A 395 -34.26 -23.38 -3.90
CA VAL A 395 -32.87 -22.92 -3.80
C VAL A 395 -32.47 -22.15 -5.04
N MET A 396 -31.39 -21.36 -4.91
CA MET A 396 -30.68 -20.79 -6.06
C MET A 396 -29.45 -21.64 -6.35
N VAL A 397 -29.31 -22.08 -7.59
CA VAL A 397 -28.18 -22.91 -8.02
C VAL A 397 -27.23 -22.08 -8.84
N GLY A 398 -26.03 -21.82 -8.31
CA GLY A 398 -24.97 -21.12 -9.02
C GLY A 398 -24.04 -22.08 -9.74
N ILE A 399 -23.78 -21.85 -11.02
CA ILE A 399 -22.81 -22.65 -11.81
C ILE A 399 -21.82 -21.70 -12.46
N ARG A 400 -20.52 -21.88 -12.16
CA ARG A 400 -19.47 -21.06 -12.78
C ARG A 400 -19.43 -21.26 -14.30
N PRO A 401 -19.09 -20.22 -15.10
CA PRO A 401 -18.99 -20.31 -16.56
C PRO A 401 -18.11 -21.46 -17.06
N GLU A 402 -17.00 -21.72 -16.39
CA GLU A 402 -16.07 -22.81 -16.67
C GLU A 402 -16.51 -24.17 -16.08
N GLY A 403 -17.67 -24.22 -15.46
CA GLY A 403 -18.26 -25.44 -14.88
C GLY A 403 -19.03 -26.31 -15.88
N PHE A 404 -19.23 -25.84 -17.10
CA PHE A 404 -19.93 -26.54 -18.15
C PHE A 404 -18.92 -27.26 -19.05
N LEU A 405 -19.22 -28.50 -19.41
CA LEU A 405 -18.45 -29.35 -20.32
C LEU A 405 -19.36 -29.78 -21.47
N MET A 406 -18.86 -29.84 -22.68
CA MET A 406 -19.61 -30.40 -23.81
C MET A 406 -19.92 -31.86 -23.56
N ALA A 407 -21.06 -32.35 -24.08
CA ALA A 407 -21.55 -33.72 -23.82
C ALA A 407 -20.57 -34.81 -24.31
N GLU A 408 -19.78 -34.54 -25.36
CA GLU A 408 -18.75 -35.42 -25.88
C GLU A 408 -17.60 -35.68 -24.91
N GLU A 409 -17.29 -34.71 -24.05
CA GLU A 409 -16.30 -34.84 -22.95
C GLU A 409 -16.89 -35.52 -21.71
N ALA A 410 -18.18 -35.83 -21.75
CA ALA A 410 -18.98 -36.22 -20.60
C ALA A 410 -19.42 -37.69 -20.62
N GLU A 411 -18.85 -38.55 -21.48
CA GLU A 411 -19.22 -39.97 -21.53
C GLU A 411 -19.24 -40.59 -20.12
N GLY A 412 -20.43 -41.03 -19.71
CA GLY A 412 -20.65 -41.67 -18.41
C GLY A 412 -20.94 -40.72 -17.22
N LYS A 413 -21.15 -39.42 -17.39
CA LYS A 413 -21.49 -38.49 -16.30
C LYS A 413 -22.99 -38.27 -16.18
N GLU A 414 -23.54 -38.54 -14.97
CA GLU A 414 -24.99 -38.46 -14.62
C GLU A 414 -25.55 -37.03 -14.51
N LYS A 415 -24.79 -35.98 -14.80
CA LYS A 415 -25.15 -34.60 -14.47
C LYS A 415 -25.19 -33.76 -15.73
N VAL A 416 -26.36 -33.65 -16.31
CA VAL A 416 -26.56 -32.97 -17.58
C VAL A 416 -27.54 -31.83 -17.39
N LEU A 417 -27.26 -30.68 -17.99
CA LEU A 417 -28.17 -29.53 -18.09
C LEU A 417 -28.33 -29.18 -19.58
N THR A 418 -29.56 -29.12 -20.05
CA THR A 418 -29.91 -28.76 -21.41
C THR A 418 -30.16 -27.28 -21.53
N LEU A 419 -29.43 -26.62 -22.45
CA LEU A 419 -29.54 -25.18 -22.70
C LEU A 419 -29.74 -24.90 -24.19
N GLU A 420 -30.45 -23.82 -24.49
CA GLU A 420 -30.60 -23.29 -25.83
C GLU A 420 -29.52 -22.25 -26.11
N CYS A 421 -28.53 -22.61 -26.93
CA CYS A 421 -27.40 -21.73 -27.27
C CYS A 421 -27.74 -20.89 -28.49
N THR A 422 -27.75 -19.56 -28.28
CA THR A 422 -28.15 -18.55 -29.26
C THR A 422 -26.98 -17.91 -29.99
N ASN A 423 -25.81 -17.86 -29.36
CA ASN A 423 -24.64 -17.21 -29.96
C ASN A 423 -23.33 -17.85 -29.45
N VAL A 424 -22.31 -17.84 -30.30
CA VAL A 424 -20.96 -18.31 -30.01
C VAL A 424 -19.96 -17.21 -30.39
N LEU A 425 -19.15 -16.76 -29.44
CA LEU A 425 -18.11 -15.74 -29.65
C LEU A 425 -16.73 -16.32 -29.32
N THR A 426 -15.79 -16.18 -30.24
CA THR A 426 -14.38 -16.53 -29.98
C THR A 426 -13.68 -15.42 -29.30
N GLN A 427 -13.07 -15.69 -28.12
CA GLN A 427 -12.31 -14.74 -27.37
C GLN A 427 -10.92 -15.28 -27.02
N GLY A 428 -9.98 -15.08 -27.95
CA GLY A 428 -8.64 -15.65 -27.85
C GLY A 428 -8.67 -17.18 -27.95
N ARG A 429 -8.24 -17.87 -26.90
CA ARG A 429 -8.23 -19.33 -26.78
C ARG A 429 -9.52 -19.92 -26.23
N ASP A 430 -10.47 -19.09 -25.83
CA ASP A 430 -11.72 -19.53 -25.20
C ASP A 430 -12.90 -19.19 -26.11
N LEU A 431 -13.91 -20.06 -26.14
CA LEU A 431 -15.22 -19.78 -26.71
C LEU A 431 -16.18 -19.36 -25.62
N GLN A 432 -16.84 -18.24 -25.82
CA GLN A 432 -17.97 -17.81 -24.99
C GLN A 432 -19.27 -18.21 -25.68
N LEU A 433 -20.05 -19.10 -25.06
CA LEU A 433 -21.39 -19.42 -25.50
C LEU A 433 -22.41 -18.59 -24.71
N TYR A 434 -23.37 -18.05 -25.45
CA TYR A 434 -24.53 -17.36 -24.89
C TYR A 434 -25.74 -18.29 -25.09
N CYS A 435 -26.27 -18.73 -23.95
CA CYS A 435 -27.40 -19.67 -23.95
C CYS A 435 -28.56 -19.09 -23.13
N THR A 436 -29.71 -19.71 -23.22
CA THR A 436 -30.91 -19.37 -22.46
C THR A 436 -31.49 -20.59 -21.77
N SER A 437 -32.18 -20.36 -20.67
CA SER A 437 -32.98 -21.38 -19.98
C SER A 437 -34.16 -20.69 -19.26
N PRO A 438 -35.37 -21.28 -19.28
CA PRO A 438 -36.50 -20.75 -18.54
C PRO A 438 -36.30 -20.75 -17.03
N TYR A 439 -35.30 -21.46 -16.55
CA TYR A 439 -34.95 -21.55 -15.11
C TYR A 439 -33.83 -20.62 -14.71
N SER A 440 -33.24 -19.87 -15.65
CA SER A 440 -32.20 -18.89 -15.33
C SER A 440 -32.80 -17.63 -14.72
N GLU A 441 -32.16 -17.11 -13.67
CA GLU A 441 -32.55 -15.85 -13.01
C GLU A 441 -32.42 -14.65 -13.96
N GLU A 442 -31.33 -14.57 -14.75
CA GLU A 442 -31.02 -13.45 -15.63
C GLU A 442 -31.46 -13.66 -17.10
N GLY A 443 -32.04 -14.81 -17.39
CA GLY A 443 -32.45 -15.18 -18.74
C GLY A 443 -31.31 -15.54 -19.72
N THR A 444 -30.15 -14.91 -19.58
CA THR A 444 -28.95 -15.20 -20.39
C THR A 444 -27.90 -15.91 -19.55
N ILE A 445 -27.39 -17.01 -20.08
CA ILE A 445 -26.35 -17.85 -19.47
C ILE A 445 -25.09 -17.69 -20.29
N LYS A 446 -23.95 -17.43 -19.63
CA LYS A 446 -22.65 -17.31 -20.30
C LYS A 446 -21.74 -18.43 -19.86
N LEU A 447 -21.26 -19.21 -20.84
CA LEU A 447 -20.39 -20.34 -20.64
C LEU A 447 -19.02 -20.05 -21.24
N ILE A 448 -17.99 -20.67 -20.67
CA ILE A 448 -16.64 -20.66 -21.23
C ILE A 448 -16.25 -22.10 -21.51
N VAL A 449 -15.93 -22.38 -22.75
CA VAL A 449 -15.42 -23.69 -23.20
C VAL A 449 -14.15 -23.49 -24.02
N ASP A 450 -13.37 -24.55 -24.18
CA ASP A 450 -12.14 -24.52 -24.97
C ASP A 450 -12.42 -24.25 -26.46
N SER A 451 -11.56 -23.43 -27.10
CA SER A 451 -11.69 -23.11 -28.53
C SER A 451 -11.44 -24.30 -29.48
N ASP A 452 -10.82 -25.37 -28.98
CA ASP A 452 -10.60 -26.59 -29.76
C ASP A 452 -11.91 -27.39 -30.01
N ILE A 453 -13.01 -26.97 -29.37
CA ILE A 453 -14.32 -27.60 -29.48
C ILE A 453 -15.17 -26.87 -30.51
N GLU A 454 -15.73 -27.62 -31.49
CA GLU A 454 -16.68 -27.07 -32.44
C GLU A 454 -18.05 -26.86 -31.77
N ALA A 455 -18.32 -25.63 -31.33
CA ALA A 455 -19.60 -25.27 -30.72
C ALA A 455 -20.56 -24.68 -31.76
N LYS A 456 -21.79 -25.18 -31.79
CA LYS A 456 -22.87 -24.74 -32.69
C LYS A 456 -24.00 -24.10 -31.88
N THR A 457 -24.81 -23.27 -32.53
CA THR A 457 -26.07 -22.77 -31.94
C THR A 457 -27.14 -23.86 -31.93
N GLY A 458 -28.13 -23.73 -31.03
CA GLY A 458 -29.23 -24.69 -30.87
C GLY A 458 -29.26 -25.33 -29.48
N THR A 459 -30.06 -26.36 -29.33
CA THR A 459 -30.22 -27.09 -28.08
C THR A 459 -29.02 -27.99 -27.80
N ILE A 460 -28.25 -27.67 -26.75
CA ILE A 460 -27.04 -28.40 -26.40
C ILE A 460 -27.15 -28.94 -24.97
N LYS A 461 -26.67 -30.17 -24.78
CA LYS A 461 -26.53 -30.79 -23.46
C LYS A 461 -25.13 -30.60 -22.93
N PHE A 462 -25.03 -30.04 -21.71
CA PHE A 462 -23.77 -29.83 -21.02
C PHE A 462 -23.68 -30.74 -19.81
N ALA A 463 -22.54 -31.41 -19.64
CA ALA A 463 -22.21 -32.00 -18.37
C ALA A 463 -21.68 -30.94 -17.39
N LEU A 464 -21.87 -31.15 -16.09
CA LEU A 464 -21.51 -30.18 -15.08
C LEU A 464 -20.38 -30.67 -14.15
N ARG A 465 -19.40 -29.81 -13.89
CA ARG A 465 -18.34 -30.07 -12.91
C ARG A 465 -18.87 -29.88 -11.51
N LYS A 466 -18.88 -30.94 -10.68
CA LYS A 466 -19.43 -30.90 -9.30
C LYS A 466 -18.85 -29.75 -8.46
N ASN A 467 -17.55 -29.52 -8.53
CA ASN A 467 -16.84 -28.49 -7.75
C ASN A 467 -17.07 -27.05 -8.26
N LYS A 468 -17.94 -26.86 -9.27
CA LYS A 468 -18.32 -25.57 -9.84
C LYS A 468 -19.83 -25.29 -9.68
N ILE A 469 -20.52 -26.14 -8.93
CA ILE A 469 -21.95 -26.00 -8.58
C ILE A 469 -22.03 -25.57 -7.14
N TYR A 470 -22.78 -24.51 -6.89
CA TYR A 470 -23.02 -23.93 -5.57
C TYR A 470 -24.53 -23.82 -5.33
N VAL A 471 -24.94 -24.09 -4.11
CA VAL A 471 -26.36 -24.00 -3.75
C VAL A 471 -26.53 -22.96 -2.65
N PHE A 472 -27.53 -22.11 -2.84
CA PHE A 472 -27.81 -21.03 -1.90
C PHE A 472 -29.29 -21.07 -1.53
N ASP A 473 -29.58 -20.72 -0.30
CA ASP A 473 -30.96 -20.53 0.14
C ASP A 473 -31.63 -19.41 -0.65
N SER A 474 -32.85 -19.64 -1.11
CA SER A 474 -33.53 -18.70 -2.03
C SER A 474 -33.98 -17.40 -1.36
N VAL A 475 -34.01 -17.32 -0.02
CA VAL A 475 -34.48 -16.18 0.76
C VAL A 475 -33.31 -15.41 1.37
N SER A 476 -32.43 -16.10 2.10
CA SER A 476 -31.29 -15.51 2.78
C SER A 476 -30.11 -15.27 1.86
N GLY A 477 -29.99 -16.04 0.79
CA GLY A 477 -28.83 -16.06 -0.10
C GLY A 477 -27.60 -16.73 0.53
N GLU A 478 -27.69 -17.31 1.69
CA GLU A 478 -26.60 -18.03 2.36
C GLU A 478 -26.32 -19.35 1.67
N ARG A 479 -25.06 -19.80 1.66
CA ARG A 479 -24.66 -21.04 1.04
C ARG A 479 -25.20 -22.27 1.80
N ILE A 480 -25.71 -23.24 1.08
CA ILE A 480 -26.08 -24.55 1.56
C ILE A 480 -24.99 -25.53 1.17
N GLU A 481 -24.36 -26.18 2.12
CA GLU A 481 -23.35 -27.22 1.87
C GLU A 481 -24.06 -28.55 1.51
N ILE A 482 -23.72 -29.13 0.33
CA ILE A 482 -24.31 -30.35 -0.20
C ILE A 482 -23.23 -31.39 -0.53
#